data_dedb6613f1326f934acf6dd3d428220f
#
_entry.id   dedb6613f1326f934acf6dd3d428220f
#
_cell.length_a   1.000
_cell.length_b   1.000
_cell.length_c   1.000
_cell.angle_alpha   90.00
_cell.angle_beta   90.00
_cell.angle_gamma   90.00
#
_symmetry.space_group_name_H-M   'P 1'
#
loop_
_entity.id
_entity.type
_entity.pdbx_description
1 polymer ?
#
loop_
_entity_poly.entity_id
_entity_poly.type
_entity_poly.pdbx_seq_one_letter_code
_entity_poly.pdbx_strand_id
1 'polypeptide(L)'
;MKKIAFVTGMTGQDGPYLAKLLLEKDYKVYGLVKRYSNPNLANLEFLGIENDIELITGDITDDGSTNHIIKSLKPNEIYNLAAQSFVGASWDLNKLTTEVNSIGPLNILNSIKMHSPTSKYYQASTSEMYGNSNGGMQDENTTFKPRSPYGVSKLYAYWMTINFRESYSIHASNGILFNHESPLRGIEFVTRKVTDGIAKIKLGLQDKITLGNLESKRDWGYAGDFVEAMWMMVQQPEPGDYVISTGIQHSIADLLNIGFNHVGISDWQKYVESDPRFKRPAELHSLCGDSSKAEKVLGWKPKTNFKMLIEEMVDADLNRLKAKNKKD
;
A
#
# COMPACT_ATOMS: atom_id res chain seq x y z
N MET A 1 -23.97 -15.15 -11.78
CA MET A 1 -23.87 -13.91 -10.97
C MET A 1 -22.41 -13.52 -10.90
N LYS A 2 -22.09 -12.20 -10.99
CA LYS A 2 -20.72 -11.71 -10.80
C LYS A 2 -20.25 -12.02 -9.38
N LYS A 3 -18.94 -12.31 -9.23
CA LYS A 3 -18.33 -12.39 -7.90
C LYS A 3 -18.38 -11.02 -7.22
N ILE A 4 -18.58 -11.02 -5.91
CA ILE A 4 -18.59 -9.80 -5.09
C ILE A 4 -17.24 -9.68 -4.39
N ALA A 5 -16.56 -8.56 -4.58
CA ALA A 5 -15.36 -8.18 -3.84
C ALA A 5 -15.67 -7.01 -2.90
N PHE A 6 -15.24 -7.12 -1.66
CA PHE A 6 -15.31 -6.06 -0.67
C PHE A 6 -13.88 -5.58 -0.34
N VAL A 7 -13.62 -4.31 -0.58
CA VAL A 7 -12.29 -3.70 -0.44
C VAL A 7 -12.33 -2.61 0.61
N THR A 8 -11.54 -2.74 1.68
CA THR A 8 -11.32 -1.67 2.65
C THR A 8 -10.13 -0.81 2.22
N GLY A 9 -10.07 0.44 2.66
CA GLY A 9 -9.01 1.34 2.21
C GLY A 9 -9.17 1.81 0.76
N MET A 10 -10.40 1.86 0.27
CA MET A 10 -10.74 2.15 -1.13
C MET A 10 -10.20 3.47 -1.64
N THR A 11 -10.05 4.48 -0.80
CA THR A 11 -9.57 5.82 -1.21
C THR A 11 -8.05 6.01 -1.07
N GLY A 12 -7.34 4.95 -0.64
CA GLY A 12 -5.87 4.95 -0.56
C GLY A 12 -5.20 4.85 -1.92
N GLN A 13 -3.95 4.37 -1.93
CA GLN A 13 -3.22 4.10 -3.18
C GLN A 13 -3.68 2.80 -3.83
N ASP A 14 -3.66 1.70 -3.08
CA ASP A 14 -3.85 0.35 -3.62
C ASP A 14 -5.31 0.03 -3.91
N GLY A 15 -6.24 0.59 -3.13
CA GLY A 15 -7.69 0.37 -3.28
C GLY A 15 -8.18 0.63 -4.70
N PRO A 16 -7.90 1.80 -5.30
CA PRO A 16 -8.32 2.12 -6.67
C PRO A 16 -7.68 1.21 -7.73
N TYR A 17 -6.38 0.89 -7.63
CA TYR A 17 -5.73 -0.05 -8.57
C TYR A 17 -6.34 -1.45 -8.47
N LEU A 18 -6.55 -1.95 -7.25
CA LEU A 18 -7.20 -3.25 -7.06
C LEU A 18 -8.64 -3.23 -7.57
N ALA A 19 -9.40 -2.17 -7.29
CA ALA A 19 -10.76 -2.03 -7.77
C ALA A 19 -10.82 -2.05 -9.31
N LYS A 20 -9.94 -1.31 -9.98
CA LYS A 20 -9.84 -1.32 -11.44
C LYS A 20 -9.56 -2.72 -11.97
N LEU A 21 -8.58 -3.44 -11.41
CA LEU A 21 -8.27 -4.81 -11.76
C LEU A 21 -9.47 -5.75 -11.57
N LEU A 22 -10.21 -5.62 -10.47
CA LEU A 22 -11.39 -6.43 -10.17
C LEU A 22 -12.55 -6.14 -11.13
N LEU A 23 -12.76 -4.88 -11.51
CA LEU A 23 -13.75 -4.50 -12.52
C LEU A 23 -13.41 -5.11 -13.89
N GLU A 24 -12.14 -5.06 -14.31
CA GLU A 24 -11.65 -5.69 -15.53
C GLU A 24 -11.84 -7.23 -15.53
N LYS A 25 -11.89 -7.83 -14.34
CA LYS A 25 -12.16 -9.27 -14.15
C LYS A 25 -13.65 -9.59 -13.89
N ASP A 26 -14.55 -8.66 -14.20
CA ASP A 26 -16.01 -8.80 -14.09
C ASP A 26 -16.52 -9.03 -12.66
N TYR A 27 -15.85 -8.45 -11.64
CA TYR A 27 -16.38 -8.43 -10.28
C TYR A 27 -17.38 -7.28 -10.09
N LYS A 28 -18.29 -7.46 -9.13
CA LYS A 28 -19.01 -6.37 -8.49
C LYS A 28 -18.19 -5.90 -7.30
N VAL A 29 -17.73 -4.64 -7.33
CA VAL A 29 -16.79 -4.11 -6.33
C VAL A 29 -17.52 -3.19 -5.36
N TYR A 30 -17.37 -3.49 -4.07
CA TYR A 30 -17.83 -2.66 -2.96
C TYR A 30 -16.62 -2.09 -2.23
N GLY A 31 -16.59 -0.76 -2.05
CA GLY A 31 -15.51 -0.04 -1.38
C GLY A 31 -15.93 0.51 -0.03
N LEU A 32 -15.19 0.16 1.04
CA LEU A 32 -15.41 0.78 2.35
C LEU A 32 -14.79 2.17 2.40
N VAL A 33 -15.58 3.15 2.75
CA VAL A 33 -15.16 4.53 3.03
C VAL A 33 -15.61 4.97 4.41
N LYS A 34 -14.75 5.72 5.12
CA LYS A 34 -15.18 6.34 6.37
C LYS A 34 -16.23 7.41 6.10
N ARG A 35 -17.10 7.64 7.09
CA ARG A 35 -18.09 8.71 6.98
C ARG A 35 -17.42 10.07 7.08
N TYR A 36 -17.32 10.74 5.95
CA TYR A 36 -16.95 12.15 5.85
C TYR A 36 -18.07 12.94 5.18
N SER A 37 -18.21 14.21 5.50
CA SER A 37 -19.17 15.10 4.80
C SER A 37 -18.81 15.25 3.32
N ASN A 38 -17.53 15.13 2.97
CA ASN A 38 -17.04 15.16 1.60
C ASN A 38 -15.87 14.15 1.49
N PRO A 39 -16.09 12.91 1.10
CA PRO A 39 -15.05 11.92 0.93
C PRO A 39 -14.10 12.31 -0.20
N ASN A 40 -12.81 12.14 0.02
CA ASN A 40 -11.82 12.38 -1.03
C ASN A 40 -11.79 11.19 -2.01
N LEU A 41 -12.36 11.35 -3.18
CA LEU A 41 -12.42 10.34 -4.24
C LEU A 41 -11.38 10.58 -5.35
N ALA A 42 -10.48 11.54 -5.20
CA ALA A 42 -9.53 11.95 -6.24
C ALA A 42 -8.71 10.79 -6.84
N ASN A 43 -8.40 9.76 -6.05
CA ASN A 43 -7.69 8.59 -6.55
C ASN A 43 -8.57 7.69 -7.44
N LEU A 44 -9.87 7.59 -7.16
CA LEU A 44 -10.83 6.88 -8.01
C LEU A 44 -11.08 7.66 -9.30
N GLU A 45 -11.28 8.97 -9.19
CA GLU A 45 -11.44 9.89 -10.32
C GLU A 45 -10.20 9.88 -11.24
N PHE A 46 -9.00 9.81 -10.67
CA PHE A 46 -7.76 9.71 -11.44
C PHE A 46 -7.72 8.47 -12.34
N LEU A 47 -8.30 7.34 -11.90
CA LEU A 47 -8.41 6.12 -12.67
C LEU A 47 -9.71 6.03 -13.50
N GLY A 48 -10.64 6.99 -13.35
CA GLY A 48 -11.92 7.04 -14.06
C GLY A 48 -12.89 5.92 -13.68
N ILE A 49 -12.87 5.47 -12.42
CA ILE A 49 -13.68 4.34 -11.93
C ILE A 49 -14.61 4.71 -10.76
N GLU A 50 -14.72 5.98 -10.43
CA GLU A 50 -15.51 6.46 -9.28
C GLU A 50 -17.01 6.11 -9.38
N ASN A 51 -17.52 5.93 -10.59
CA ASN A 51 -18.93 5.59 -10.86
C ASN A 51 -19.17 4.07 -11.01
N ASP A 52 -18.09 3.26 -11.08
CA ASP A 52 -18.17 1.81 -11.30
C ASP A 52 -18.12 1.00 -9.99
N ILE A 53 -17.93 1.67 -8.86
CA ILE A 53 -17.76 1.08 -7.53
C ILE A 53 -18.92 1.49 -6.63
N GLU A 54 -19.51 0.53 -5.93
CA GLU A 54 -20.48 0.81 -4.87
C GLU A 54 -19.76 1.15 -3.56
N LEU A 55 -19.82 2.43 -3.14
CA LEU A 55 -19.20 2.87 -1.89
C LEU A 55 -20.13 2.62 -0.70
N ILE A 56 -19.61 1.99 0.34
CA ILE A 56 -20.31 1.71 1.60
C ILE A 56 -19.63 2.50 2.72
N THR A 57 -20.44 3.24 3.47
CA THR A 57 -19.95 3.96 4.66
C THR A 57 -19.78 3.00 5.84
N GLY A 58 -18.63 3.02 6.49
CA GLY A 58 -18.34 2.25 7.69
C GLY A 58 -16.93 2.49 8.21
N ASP A 59 -16.60 1.85 9.33
CA ASP A 59 -15.26 1.87 9.91
C ASP A 59 -14.87 0.45 10.35
N ILE A 60 -13.66 0.01 10.02
CA ILE A 60 -13.17 -1.32 10.41
C ILE A 60 -12.91 -1.41 11.92
N THR A 61 -12.74 -0.28 12.62
CA THR A 61 -12.56 -0.26 14.08
C THR A 61 -13.87 -0.46 14.84
N ASP A 62 -15.01 -0.34 14.16
CA ASP A 62 -16.35 -0.62 14.68
C ASP A 62 -16.79 -2.02 14.24
N ASP A 63 -16.87 -2.96 15.19
CA ASP A 63 -17.28 -4.34 14.94
C ASP A 63 -18.75 -4.43 14.47
N GLY A 64 -19.63 -3.58 14.98
CA GLY A 64 -21.02 -3.46 14.52
C GLY A 64 -21.10 -3.13 13.03
N SER A 65 -20.29 -2.18 12.58
CA SER A 65 -20.18 -1.79 11.17
C SER A 65 -19.69 -2.96 10.31
N THR A 66 -18.58 -3.61 10.69
CA THR A 66 -18.02 -4.75 9.93
C THR A 66 -18.98 -5.94 9.88
N ASN A 67 -19.62 -6.27 11.01
CA ASN A 67 -20.63 -7.33 11.11
C ASN A 67 -21.83 -7.05 10.18
N HIS A 68 -22.37 -5.83 10.22
CA HIS A 68 -23.52 -5.46 9.37
C HIS A 68 -23.17 -5.58 7.88
N ILE A 69 -22.02 -5.03 7.46
CA ILE A 69 -21.59 -5.03 6.06
C ILE A 69 -21.37 -6.46 5.56
N ILE A 70 -20.55 -7.25 6.25
CA ILE A 70 -20.19 -8.61 5.80
C ILE A 70 -21.42 -9.53 5.81
N LYS A 71 -22.29 -9.40 6.82
CA LYS A 71 -23.55 -10.15 6.89
C LYS A 71 -24.48 -9.84 5.71
N SER A 72 -24.55 -8.56 5.32
CA SER A 72 -25.45 -8.10 4.25
C SER A 72 -24.91 -8.44 2.86
N LEU A 73 -23.61 -8.25 2.63
CA LEU A 73 -22.98 -8.46 1.33
C LEU A 73 -22.69 -9.93 1.04
N LYS A 74 -22.27 -10.69 2.06
CA LYS A 74 -21.70 -12.05 1.90
C LYS A 74 -20.72 -12.11 0.73
N PRO A 75 -19.64 -11.30 0.75
CA PRO A 75 -18.75 -11.17 -0.38
C PRO A 75 -17.99 -12.48 -0.65
N ASN A 76 -17.67 -12.74 -1.91
CA ASN A 76 -16.82 -13.88 -2.27
C ASN A 76 -15.37 -13.66 -1.82
N GLU A 77 -14.91 -12.41 -1.90
CA GLU A 77 -13.54 -12.03 -1.60
C GLU A 77 -13.51 -10.72 -0.83
N ILE A 78 -12.64 -10.66 0.20
CA ILE A 78 -12.45 -9.48 1.05
C ILE A 78 -10.98 -9.10 1.03
N TYR A 79 -10.69 -7.86 0.66
CA TYR A 79 -9.33 -7.31 0.60
C TYR A 79 -9.18 -6.22 1.66
N ASN A 80 -8.44 -6.52 2.71
CA ASN A 80 -8.20 -5.55 3.79
C ASN A 80 -6.94 -4.73 3.52
N LEU A 81 -7.12 -3.55 2.94
CA LEU A 81 -6.07 -2.57 2.65
C LEU A 81 -6.12 -1.37 3.60
N ALA A 82 -7.19 -1.24 4.39
CA ALA A 82 -7.33 -0.12 5.33
C ALA A 82 -6.24 -0.17 6.41
N ALA A 83 -5.54 0.95 6.56
CA ALA A 83 -4.49 1.10 7.55
C ALA A 83 -4.23 2.57 7.89
N GLN A 84 -3.70 2.83 9.10
CA GLN A 84 -2.85 3.96 9.33
C GLN A 84 -1.46 3.55 8.83
N SER A 85 -1.05 3.99 7.63
CA SER A 85 0.11 3.45 6.92
C SER A 85 1.36 4.32 7.00
N PHE A 86 1.25 5.57 7.47
CA PHE A 86 2.41 6.44 7.62
C PHE A 86 3.21 6.09 8.87
N VAL A 87 4.32 5.38 8.69
CA VAL A 87 5.16 4.88 9.78
C VAL A 87 5.58 6.00 10.73
N GLY A 88 5.97 7.18 10.19
CA GLY A 88 6.39 8.32 11.00
C GLY A 88 5.36 8.77 12.03
N ALA A 89 4.09 8.80 11.68
CA ALA A 89 3.02 9.19 12.60
C ALA A 89 2.67 8.11 13.63
N SER A 90 3.12 6.88 13.47
CA SER A 90 2.73 5.77 14.35
C SER A 90 3.23 5.92 15.78
N TRP A 91 4.29 6.71 16.02
CA TRP A 91 4.77 7.00 17.38
C TRP A 91 3.85 7.96 18.14
N ASP A 92 3.35 8.99 17.46
CA ASP A 92 2.44 9.98 18.05
C ASP A 92 0.99 9.46 18.10
N LEU A 93 0.60 8.64 17.12
CA LEU A 93 -0.74 8.08 16.95
C LEU A 93 -0.77 6.57 17.24
N ASN A 94 -0.01 6.11 18.25
CA ASN A 94 0.16 4.67 18.49
C ASN A 94 -1.16 3.95 18.79
N LYS A 95 -2.07 4.56 19.56
CA LYS A 95 -3.39 4.01 19.85
C LYS A 95 -4.23 3.86 18.57
N LEU A 96 -4.37 4.92 17.78
CA LEU A 96 -5.08 4.89 16.51
C LEU A 96 -4.48 3.85 15.56
N THR A 97 -3.14 3.79 15.48
CA THR A 97 -2.42 2.82 14.69
C THR A 97 -2.77 1.39 15.11
N THR A 98 -2.82 1.11 16.42
CA THR A 98 -3.20 -0.20 16.94
C THR A 98 -4.67 -0.53 16.63
N GLU A 99 -5.58 0.39 16.87
CA GLU A 99 -7.01 0.19 16.61
C GLU A 99 -7.28 -0.12 15.15
N VAL A 100 -6.72 0.67 14.24
CA VAL A 100 -6.95 0.48 12.79
C VAL A 100 -6.22 -0.77 12.26
N ASN A 101 -4.93 -0.93 12.61
CA ASN A 101 -4.09 -1.95 11.95
C ASN A 101 -4.15 -3.32 12.64
N SER A 102 -4.63 -3.41 13.90
CA SER A 102 -4.72 -4.67 14.66
C SER A 102 -6.18 -5.06 14.91
N ILE A 103 -6.95 -4.17 15.55
CA ILE A 103 -8.34 -4.48 15.93
C ILE A 103 -9.25 -4.49 14.70
N GLY A 104 -9.04 -3.57 13.75
CA GLY A 104 -9.80 -3.55 12.50
C GLY A 104 -9.76 -4.88 11.74
N PRO A 105 -8.59 -5.46 11.42
CA PRO A 105 -8.48 -6.81 10.84
C PRO A 105 -9.15 -7.91 11.67
N LEU A 106 -9.01 -7.86 13.00
CA LEU A 106 -9.68 -8.81 13.91
C LEU A 106 -11.20 -8.74 13.79
N ASN A 107 -11.79 -7.54 13.74
CA ASN A 107 -13.23 -7.35 13.55
C ASN A 107 -13.71 -7.94 12.21
N ILE A 108 -12.95 -7.73 11.13
CA ILE A 108 -13.26 -8.32 9.81
C ILE A 108 -13.21 -9.84 9.88
N LEU A 109 -12.15 -10.43 10.45
CA LEU A 109 -11.99 -11.88 10.58
C LEU A 109 -13.10 -12.51 11.42
N ASN A 110 -13.48 -11.88 12.55
CA ASN A 110 -14.63 -12.33 13.36
C ASN A 110 -15.92 -12.25 12.57
N SER A 111 -16.15 -11.21 11.80
CA SER A 111 -17.35 -11.05 10.96
C SER A 111 -17.41 -12.10 9.85
N ILE A 112 -16.27 -12.44 9.23
CA ILE A 112 -16.16 -13.55 8.26
C ILE A 112 -16.57 -14.85 8.91
N LYS A 113 -15.96 -15.18 10.04
CA LYS A 113 -16.25 -16.40 10.80
C LYS A 113 -17.74 -16.55 11.12
N MET A 114 -18.39 -15.45 11.54
CA MET A 114 -19.80 -15.49 11.97
C MET A 114 -20.79 -15.49 10.79
N HIS A 115 -20.50 -14.78 9.71
CA HIS A 115 -21.51 -14.45 8.71
C HIS A 115 -21.21 -14.92 7.29
N SER A 116 -19.94 -15.14 6.94
CA SER A 116 -19.53 -15.53 5.59
C SER A 116 -18.24 -16.37 5.59
N PRO A 117 -18.25 -17.56 6.25
CA PRO A 117 -17.05 -18.38 6.46
C PRO A 117 -16.44 -18.91 5.15
N THR A 118 -17.16 -18.84 4.04
CA THR A 118 -16.69 -19.21 2.71
C THR A 118 -16.02 -18.05 1.95
N SER A 119 -16.08 -16.83 2.49
CA SER A 119 -15.35 -15.69 1.92
C SER A 119 -13.85 -15.91 2.00
N LYS A 120 -13.16 -15.61 0.91
CA LYS A 120 -11.70 -15.57 0.90
C LYS A 120 -11.20 -14.22 1.39
N TYR A 121 -10.19 -14.21 2.23
CA TYR A 121 -9.67 -13.01 2.87
C TYR A 121 -8.22 -12.74 2.48
N TYR A 122 -7.92 -11.51 2.12
CA TYR A 122 -6.57 -11.00 1.93
C TYR A 122 -6.24 -9.94 2.98
N GLN A 123 -5.10 -10.10 3.65
CA GLN A 123 -4.53 -9.13 4.59
C GLN A 123 -3.31 -8.45 3.99
N ALA A 124 -3.34 -7.14 3.83
CA ALA A 124 -2.16 -6.36 3.53
C ALA A 124 -1.23 -6.28 4.75
N SER A 125 -0.20 -7.10 4.74
CA SER A 125 0.92 -7.07 5.66
C SER A 125 2.07 -6.23 5.10
N THR A 126 3.23 -6.16 5.76
CA THR A 126 4.28 -5.20 5.41
C THR A 126 5.68 -5.73 5.71
N SER A 127 6.66 -5.33 4.91
CA SER A 127 8.09 -5.56 5.18
C SER A 127 8.60 -4.89 6.46
N GLU A 128 7.92 -3.86 6.97
CA GLU A 128 8.25 -3.22 8.26
C GLU A 128 8.17 -4.18 9.46
N MET A 129 7.49 -5.33 9.32
CA MET A 129 7.48 -6.40 10.32
C MET A 129 8.86 -7.03 10.52
N TYR A 130 9.71 -7.08 9.47
CA TYR A 130 11.05 -7.62 9.55
C TYR A 130 11.99 -6.76 10.40
N GLY A 131 11.76 -5.45 10.43
CA GLY A 131 12.60 -4.51 11.16
C GLY A 131 14.05 -4.57 10.65
N ASN A 132 15.01 -4.58 11.58
CA ASN A 132 16.41 -4.78 11.27
C ASN A 132 16.77 -6.26 11.37
N SER A 133 16.34 -7.07 10.41
CA SER A 133 16.78 -8.47 10.28
C SER A 133 18.27 -8.55 9.93
N ASN A 134 18.91 -9.66 10.27
CA ASN A 134 20.36 -9.85 10.20
C ASN A 134 20.89 -10.04 8.77
N GLY A 135 20.73 -9.01 7.89
CA GLY A 135 21.30 -9.01 6.55
C GLY A 135 20.61 -9.96 5.55
N GLY A 136 20.90 -9.78 4.26
CA GLY A 136 20.31 -10.57 3.18
C GLY A 136 18.92 -10.11 2.76
N MET A 137 18.35 -10.82 1.79
CA MET A 137 16.97 -10.63 1.36
C MET A 137 16.02 -11.30 2.36
N GLN A 138 14.85 -10.67 2.58
CA GLN A 138 13.83 -11.18 3.49
C GLN A 138 12.81 -12.00 2.71
N ASP A 139 12.56 -13.22 3.19
CA ASP A 139 11.54 -14.14 2.69
C ASP A 139 10.47 -14.44 3.77
N GLU A 140 9.56 -15.36 3.48
CA GLU A 140 8.49 -15.77 4.41
C GLU A 140 8.99 -16.48 5.67
N ASN A 141 10.25 -16.98 5.69
CA ASN A 141 10.88 -17.67 6.82
C ASN A 141 11.71 -16.72 7.69
N THR A 142 11.95 -15.51 7.21
CA THR A 142 12.76 -14.52 7.92
C THR A 142 12.05 -14.05 9.20
N THR A 143 12.74 -14.10 10.33
CA THR A 143 12.19 -13.72 11.63
C THR A 143 11.76 -12.26 11.68
N PHE A 144 10.55 -12.01 12.13
CA PHE A 144 10.02 -10.65 12.35
C PHE A 144 10.61 -10.01 13.62
N LYS A 145 11.07 -8.75 13.50
CA LYS A 145 11.62 -7.92 14.58
C LYS A 145 11.19 -6.46 14.40
N PRO A 146 9.88 -6.14 14.46
CA PRO A 146 9.38 -4.80 14.14
C PRO A 146 10.03 -3.73 15.01
N ARG A 147 10.25 -2.55 14.42
CA ARG A 147 10.94 -1.41 15.06
C ARG A 147 10.07 -0.17 15.17
N SER A 148 8.77 -0.29 14.89
CA SER A 148 7.80 0.80 14.96
C SER A 148 6.46 0.32 15.49
N PRO A 149 5.63 1.18 16.11
CA PRO A 149 4.25 0.82 16.47
C PRO A 149 3.44 0.33 15.26
N TYR A 150 3.69 0.89 14.07
CA TYR A 150 3.12 0.41 12.81
C TYR A 150 3.51 -1.04 12.53
N GLY A 151 4.80 -1.37 12.55
CA GLY A 151 5.27 -2.74 12.29
C GLY A 151 4.71 -3.74 13.29
N VAL A 152 4.63 -3.38 14.60
CA VAL A 152 4.03 -4.20 15.67
C VAL A 152 2.54 -4.44 15.40
N SER A 153 1.79 -3.39 15.04
CA SER A 153 0.35 -3.50 14.78
C SER A 153 0.04 -4.37 13.56
N LYS A 154 0.85 -4.29 12.53
CA LYS A 154 0.74 -5.13 11.32
C LYS A 154 1.13 -6.58 11.62
N LEU A 155 2.12 -6.82 12.47
CA LEU A 155 2.50 -8.16 12.89
C LEU A 155 1.38 -8.87 13.68
N TYR A 156 0.63 -8.14 14.51
CA TYR A 156 -0.57 -8.67 15.14
C TYR A 156 -1.59 -9.16 14.09
N ALA A 157 -1.92 -8.33 13.11
CA ALA A 157 -2.87 -8.69 12.06
C ALA A 157 -2.40 -9.90 11.22
N TYR A 158 -1.10 -9.96 10.93
CA TYR A 158 -0.47 -11.09 10.24
C TYR A 158 -0.72 -12.41 10.99
N TRP A 159 -0.40 -12.46 12.28
CA TRP A 159 -0.57 -13.66 13.09
C TRP A 159 -2.05 -14.00 13.34
N MET A 160 -2.92 -13.01 13.46
CA MET A 160 -4.36 -13.26 13.56
C MET A 160 -4.91 -13.87 12.26
N THR A 161 -4.43 -13.45 11.10
CA THR A 161 -4.80 -14.03 9.81
C THR A 161 -4.43 -15.52 9.74
N ILE A 162 -3.20 -15.87 10.16
CA ILE A 162 -2.75 -17.28 10.25
C ILE A 162 -3.61 -18.05 11.24
N ASN A 163 -3.84 -17.50 12.43
CA ASN A 163 -4.61 -18.15 13.47
C ASN A 163 -6.05 -18.49 13.02
N PHE A 164 -6.71 -17.55 12.31
CA PHE A 164 -8.06 -17.77 11.77
C PHE A 164 -8.06 -18.79 10.63
N ARG A 165 -7.04 -18.81 9.79
CA ARG A 165 -6.83 -19.83 8.75
C ARG A 165 -6.72 -21.22 9.37
N GLU A 166 -5.88 -21.39 10.38
CA GLU A 166 -5.59 -22.70 10.99
C GLU A 166 -6.72 -23.18 11.92
N SER A 167 -7.29 -22.28 12.72
CA SER A 167 -8.27 -22.65 13.74
C SER A 167 -9.71 -22.76 13.22
N TYR A 168 -10.05 -22.00 12.16
CA TYR A 168 -11.42 -21.91 11.66
C TYR A 168 -11.54 -22.25 10.17
N SER A 169 -10.48 -22.74 9.54
CA SER A 169 -10.45 -23.10 8.12
C SER A 169 -10.91 -21.97 7.18
N ILE A 170 -10.69 -20.71 7.56
CA ILE A 170 -10.99 -19.57 6.71
C ILE A 170 -9.87 -19.47 5.66
N HIS A 171 -10.25 -19.33 4.40
CA HIS A 171 -9.28 -19.08 3.32
C HIS A 171 -8.71 -17.66 3.46
N ALA A 172 -7.65 -17.50 4.26
CA ALA A 172 -7.05 -16.23 4.60
C ALA A 172 -5.56 -16.19 4.23
N SER A 173 -5.15 -15.22 3.42
CA SER A 173 -3.78 -15.06 2.93
C SER A 173 -3.19 -13.71 3.35
N ASN A 174 -1.88 -13.68 3.64
CA ASN A 174 -1.13 -12.45 3.90
C ASN A 174 -0.22 -12.11 2.71
N GLY A 175 -0.25 -10.87 2.25
CA GLY A 175 0.80 -10.31 1.41
C GLY A 175 1.79 -9.51 2.24
N ILE A 176 3.04 -9.97 2.35
CA ILE A 176 4.11 -9.23 3.01
C ILE A 176 4.71 -8.28 1.98
N LEU A 177 4.09 -7.10 1.89
CA LEU A 177 4.40 -6.15 0.84
C LEU A 177 5.62 -5.31 1.19
N PHE A 178 6.56 -5.24 0.25
CA PHE A 178 7.62 -4.24 0.26
C PHE A 178 7.09 -2.90 -0.22
N ASN A 179 7.92 -1.86 -0.16
CA ASN A 179 7.45 -0.53 -0.55
C ASN A 179 6.96 -0.54 -2.01
N HIS A 180 5.79 -0.01 -2.25
CA HIS A 180 5.22 0.09 -3.59
C HIS A 180 4.55 1.44 -3.75
N GLU A 181 4.78 2.01 -4.90
CA GLU A 181 4.54 3.42 -5.18
C GLU A 181 3.74 3.58 -6.46
N SER A 182 3.15 4.73 -6.63
CA SER A 182 2.41 5.09 -7.84
C SER A 182 2.10 6.58 -7.88
N PRO A 183 1.55 7.08 -8.98
CA PRO A 183 0.93 8.43 -9.03
C PRO A 183 -0.12 8.68 -7.95
N LEU A 184 -0.70 7.66 -7.33
CA LEU A 184 -1.72 7.77 -6.27
C LEU A 184 -1.15 7.78 -4.85
N ARG A 185 0.19 7.70 -4.69
CA ARG A 185 0.82 7.71 -3.37
C ARG A 185 0.50 8.99 -2.60
N GLY A 186 0.36 8.91 -1.29
CA GLY A 186 0.20 10.09 -0.42
C GLY A 186 1.42 11.02 -0.46
N ILE A 187 1.20 12.33 -0.41
CA ILE A 187 2.26 13.35 -0.52
C ILE A 187 3.25 13.32 0.66
N GLU A 188 2.86 12.73 1.79
CA GLU A 188 3.69 12.54 2.98
C GLU A 188 4.79 11.50 2.80
N PHE A 189 4.69 10.63 1.77
CA PHE A 189 5.69 9.61 1.48
C PHE A 189 6.81 10.18 0.60
N VAL A 190 8.04 9.75 0.89
CA VAL A 190 9.25 10.32 0.30
C VAL A 190 9.25 10.29 -1.22
N THR A 191 8.80 9.21 -1.84
CA THR A 191 8.75 9.07 -3.29
C THR A 191 7.85 10.13 -3.91
N ARG A 192 6.62 10.27 -3.41
CA ARG A 192 5.68 11.26 -3.90
C ARG A 192 6.10 12.70 -3.57
N LYS A 193 6.68 12.91 -2.38
CA LYS A 193 7.25 14.22 -2.01
C LYS A 193 8.33 14.66 -3.01
N VAL A 194 9.15 13.71 -3.46
CA VAL A 194 10.21 13.99 -4.43
C VAL A 194 9.63 14.25 -5.82
N THR A 195 8.73 13.41 -6.33
CA THR A 195 8.18 13.57 -7.69
C THR A 195 7.35 14.85 -7.83
N ASP A 196 6.53 15.18 -6.83
CA ASP A 196 5.78 16.44 -6.76
C ASP A 196 6.72 17.66 -6.68
N GLY A 197 7.78 17.57 -5.84
CA GLY A 197 8.80 18.60 -5.72
C GLY A 197 9.55 18.84 -7.03
N ILE A 198 9.95 17.79 -7.73
CA ILE A 198 10.58 17.87 -9.05
C ILE A 198 9.65 18.57 -10.05
N ALA A 199 8.38 18.16 -10.08
CA ALA A 199 7.38 18.75 -10.96
C ALA A 199 7.18 20.26 -10.67
N LYS A 200 7.12 20.65 -9.40
CA LYS A 200 7.04 22.05 -8.97
C LYS A 200 8.27 22.85 -9.36
N ILE A 201 9.47 22.31 -9.15
CA ILE A 201 10.73 22.96 -9.55
C ILE A 201 10.76 23.16 -11.06
N LYS A 202 10.40 22.13 -11.84
CA LYS A 202 10.34 22.23 -13.30
C LYS A 202 9.39 23.32 -13.80
N LEU A 203 8.31 23.58 -13.06
CA LEU A 203 7.32 24.62 -13.39
C LEU A 203 7.63 25.97 -12.74
N GLY A 204 8.74 26.12 -12.00
CA GLY A 204 9.09 27.36 -11.32
C GLY A 204 8.19 27.70 -10.12
N LEU A 205 7.53 26.70 -9.53
CA LEU A 205 6.61 26.86 -8.40
C LEU A 205 7.27 26.61 -7.03
N GLN A 206 8.50 26.08 -7.03
CA GLN A 206 9.27 25.76 -5.84
C GLN A 206 10.76 25.79 -6.17
N ASP A 207 11.59 26.23 -5.23
CA ASP A 207 13.03 26.33 -5.45
C ASP A 207 13.80 25.09 -4.98
N LYS A 208 13.33 24.43 -3.89
CA LYS A 208 14.06 23.33 -3.25
C LYS A 208 13.16 22.27 -2.65
N ILE A 209 13.69 21.05 -2.54
CA ILE A 209 13.08 19.91 -1.82
C ILE A 209 13.93 19.65 -0.57
N THR A 210 13.30 19.64 0.60
CA THR A 210 13.97 19.31 1.86
C THR A 210 13.75 17.83 2.20
N LEU A 211 14.84 17.06 2.35
CA LEU A 211 14.81 15.61 2.58
C LEU A 211 15.68 15.23 3.78
N GLY A 212 15.56 13.98 4.24
CA GLY A 212 16.43 13.39 5.25
C GLY A 212 17.70 12.77 4.66
N ASN A 213 17.97 11.49 5.00
CA ASN A 213 19.12 10.76 4.53
C ASN A 213 18.92 10.27 3.08
N LEU A 214 19.72 10.78 2.15
CA LEU A 214 19.64 10.45 0.72
C LEU A 214 20.18 9.04 0.39
N GLU A 215 21.01 8.48 1.26
CA GLU A 215 21.59 7.15 1.10
C GLU A 215 20.67 6.01 1.60
N SER A 216 19.53 6.36 2.21
CA SER A 216 18.56 5.36 2.63
C SER A 216 18.03 4.57 1.44
N LYS A 217 18.11 3.23 1.52
CA LYS A 217 17.71 2.33 0.44
C LYS A 217 16.42 1.59 0.78
N ARG A 218 15.57 1.40 -0.22
CA ARG A 218 14.36 0.56 -0.14
C ARG A 218 14.17 -0.20 -1.45
N ASP A 219 13.49 -1.32 -1.33
CA ASP A 219 12.95 -2.06 -2.46
C ASP A 219 11.60 -1.40 -2.81
N TRP A 220 11.54 -0.67 -3.92
CA TRP A 220 10.35 0.01 -4.40
C TRP A 220 9.80 -0.62 -5.66
N GLY A 221 8.55 -1.07 -5.62
CA GLY A 221 7.82 -1.58 -6.78
C GLY A 221 6.65 -0.67 -7.18
N TYR A 222 5.93 -1.06 -8.21
CA TYR A 222 4.74 -0.37 -8.71
C TYR A 222 3.46 -0.95 -8.08
N ALA A 223 2.60 -0.10 -7.56
CA ALA A 223 1.37 -0.52 -6.89
C ALA A 223 0.44 -1.35 -7.80
N GLY A 224 0.39 -1.04 -9.10
CA GLY A 224 -0.38 -1.81 -10.08
C GLY A 224 0.07 -3.26 -10.19
N ASP A 225 1.38 -3.53 -10.13
CA ASP A 225 1.92 -4.89 -10.12
C ASP A 225 1.59 -5.61 -8.81
N PHE A 226 1.64 -4.89 -7.68
CA PHE A 226 1.39 -5.45 -6.36
C PHE A 226 -0.06 -5.87 -6.14
N VAL A 227 -1.03 -5.09 -6.63
CA VAL A 227 -2.45 -5.47 -6.51
C VAL A 227 -2.79 -6.70 -7.34
N GLU A 228 -2.07 -6.97 -8.43
CA GLU A 228 -2.21 -8.21 -9.19
C GLU A 228 -1.82 -9.42 -8.31
N ALA A 229 -0.71 -9.32 -7.55
CA ALA A 229 -0.32 -10.36 -6.58
C ALA A 229 -1.38 -10.57 -5.50
N MET A 230 -1.98 -9.50 -4.97
CA MET A 230 -3.06 -9.59 -3.97
C MET A 230 -4.23 -10.43 -4.50
N TRP A 231 -4.66 -10.17 -5.73
CA TRP A 231 -5.71 -10.96 -6.36
C TRP A 231 -5.27 -12.41 -6.60
N MET A 232 -4.07 -12.65 -7.11
CA MET A 232 -3.54 -13.99 -7.38
C MET A 232 -3.47 -14.86 -6.12
N MET A 233 -3.11 -14.30 -4.96
CA MET A 233 -3.08 -15.01 -3.67
C MET A 233 -4.45 -15.55 -3.29
N VAL A 234 -5.49 -14.76 -3.47
CA VAL A 234 -6.87 -15.13 -3.13
C VAL A 234 -7.43 -16.17 -4.10
N GLN A 235 -6.91 -16.24 -5.34
CA GLN A 235 -7.34 -17.26 -6.30
C GLN A 235 -6.74 -18.65 -6.04
N GLN A 236 -5.68 -18.75 -5.22
CA GLN A 236 -5.07 -20.06 -4.94
C GLN A 236 -6.08 -21.01 -4.27
N PRO A 237 -5.99 -22.33 -4.53
CA PRO A 237 -6.82 -23.33 -3.84
C PRO A 237 -6.56 -23.34 -2.33
N GLU A 238 -5.30 -23.21 -1.93
CA GLU A 238 -4.88 -23.14 -0.52
C GLU A 238 -4.38 -21.73 -0.19
N PRO A 239 -4.80 -21.17 0.97
CA PRO A 239 -4.32 -19.88 1.42
C PRO A 239 -2.85 -19.93 1.85
N GLY A 240 -2.15 -18.82 1.75
CA GLY A 240 -0.73 -18.74 2.12
C GLY A 240 -0.23 -17.33 2.37
N ASP A 241 1.01 -17.24 2.79
CA ASP A 241 1.70 -15.98 3.04
C ASP A 241 2.78 -15.82 1.96
N TYR A 242 2.89 -14.62 1.39
CA TYR A 242 3.78 -14.34 0.26
C TYR A 242 4.49 -13.02 0.41
N VAL A 243 5.80 -13.03 0.21
CA VAL A 243 6.59 -11.80 0.03
C VAL A 243 6.36 -11.26 -1.38
N ILE A 244 6.05 -9.98 -1.48
CA ILE A 244 5.90 -9.27 -2.74
C ILE A 244 6.88 -8.10 -2.75
N SER A 245 7.85 -8.18 -3.67
CA SER A 245 9.00 -7.27 -3.75
C SER A 245 9.59 -7.28 -5.15
N THR A 246 10.45 -6.31 -5.45
CA THR A 246 11.20 -6.31 -6.71
C THR A 246 12.55 -7.04 -6.59
N GLY A 247 13.05 -7.25 -5.38
CA GLY A 247 14.37 -7.80 -5.11
C GLY A 247 15.52 -6.82 -5.37
N ILE A 248 15.22 -5.57 -5.68
CA ILE A 248 16.21 -4.55 -6.02
C ILE A 248 16.02 -3.33 -5.12
N GLN A 249 17.11 -2.89 -4.50
CA GLN A 249 17.12 -1.69 -3.68
C GLN A 249 17.59 -0.47 -4.47
N HIS A 250 16.92 0.65 -4.24
CA HIS A 250 17.33 1.96 -4.74
C HIS A 250 17.44 2.95 -3.59
N SER A 251 18.35 3.91 -3.71
CA SER A 251 18.51 5.02 -2.77
C SER A 251 17.57 6.19 -3.13
N ILE A 252 17.39 7.11 -2.17
CA ILE A 252 16.71 8.38 -2.46
C ILE A 252 17.52 9.20 -3.46
N ALA A 253 18.85 9.10 -3.47
CA ALA A 253 19.70 9.72 -4.48
C ALA A 253 19.43 9.17 -5.89
N ASP A 254 19.20 7.85 -6.04
CA ASP A 254 18.83 7.24 -7.33
C ASP A 254 17.47 7.79 -7.82
N LEU A 255 16.49 7.91 -6.89
CA LEU A 255 15.17 8.46 -7.19
C LEU A 255 15.29 9.91 -7.71
N LEU A 256 16.05 10.75 -7.01
CA LEU A 256 16.31 12.14 -7.42
C LEU A 256 16.98 12.20 -8.79
N ASN A 257 18.01 11.38 -8.99
CA ASN A 257 18.73 11.35 -10.26
C ASN A 257 17.83 10.98 -11.44
N ILE A 258 17.00 9.95 -11.30
CA ILE A 258 16.04 9.53 -12.34
C ILE A 258 15.02 10.63 -12.59
N GLY A 259 14.36 11.13 -11.54
CA GLY A 259 13.28 12.09 -11.69
C GLY A 259 13.73 13.42 -12.25
N PHE A 260 14.85 13.99 -11.80
CA PHE A 260 15.38 15.25 -12.32
C PHE A 260 15.89 15.11 -13.76
N ASN A 261 16.59 14.02 -14.09
CA ASN A 261 17.03 13.77 -15.48
C ASN A 261 15.84 13.65 -16.44
N HIS A 262 14.73 13.03 -16.00
CA HIS A 262 13.51 12.90 -16.80
C HIS A 262 12.94 14.27 -17.21
N VAL A 263 13.05 15.29 -16.35
CA VAL A 263 12.62 16.65 -16.67
C VAL A 263 13.72 17.55 -17.27
N GLY A 264 14.89 16.96 -17.59
CA GLY A 264 16.02 17.66 -18.25
C GLY A 264 16.85 18.53 -17.30
N ILE A 265 16.93 18.18 -16.01
CA ILE A 265 17.76 18.85 -15.00
C ILE A 265 18.84 17.88 -14.54
N SER A 266 20.11 18.14 -14.89
CA SER A 266 21.24 17.24 -14.59
C SER A 266 21.92 17.51 -13.23
N ASP A 267 21.82 18.73 -12.70
CA ASP A 267 22.47 19.20 -11.48
C ASP A 267 21.49 19.32 -10.31
N TRP A 268 20.76 18.25 -10.03
CA TRP A 268 19.69 18.19 -9.03
C TRP A 268 20.14 18.57 -7.61
N GLN A 269 21.44 18.45 -7.30
CA GLN A 269 22.01 18.80 -5.99
C GLN A 269 21.74 20.25 -5.58
N LYS A 270 21.57 21.14 -6.55
CA LYS A 270 21.24 22.56 -6.31
C LYS A 270 19.83 22.75 -5.75
N TYR A 271 18.95 21.77 -5.97
CA TYR A 271 17.53 21.83 -5.62
C TYR A 271 17.18 20.99 -4.39
N VAL A 272 18.16 20.35 -3.73
CA VAL A 272 17.91 19.47 -2.59
C VAL A 272 18.65 19.96 -1.36
N GLU A 273 17.93 20.06 -0.25
CA GLU A 273 18.48 20.38 1.07
C GLU A 273 18.24 19.19 2.01
N SER A 274 19.26 18.87 2.82
CA SER A 274 19.14 17.83 3.85
C SER A 274 18.77 18.45 5.21
N ASP A 275 17.74 17.90 5.87
CA ASP A 275 17.32 18.32 7.21
C ASP A 275 17.30 17.10 8.15
N PRO A 276 18.11 17.15 9.25
CA PRO A 276 18.17 16.08 10.23
C PRO A 276 16.83 15.76 10.94
N ARG A 277 15.88 16.71 10.95
CA ARG A 277 14.54 16.52 11.53
C ARG A 277 13.71 15.44 10.83
N PHE A 278 14.05 15.10 9.59
CA PHE A 278 13.39 14.01 8.84
C PHE A 278 13.99 12.62 9.12
N LYS A 279 14.89 12.48 10.08
CA LYS A 279 15.38 11.16 10.52
C LYS A 279 14.37 10.49 11.44
N ARG A 280 14.09 9.21 11.23
CA ARG A 280 13.19 8.43 12.09
C ARG A 280 13.87 8.10 13.44
N PRO A 281 13.09 7.98 14.54
CA PRO A 281 13.64 7.56 15.84
C PRO A 281 14.36 6.19 15.79
N ALA A 282 13.90 5.28 14.94
CA ALA A 282 14.51 3.98 14.68
C ALA A 282 14.59 3.74 13.17
N GLU A 283 15.76 4.02 12.60
CA GLU A 283 16.01 3.78 11.17
C GLU A 283 16.10 2.28 10.85
N LEU A 284 15.55 1.91 9.71
CA LEU A 284 15.76 0.59 9.11
C LEU A 284 16.91 0.68 8.10
N HIS A 285 17.93 -0.14 8.29
CA HIS A 285 19.14 -0.06 7.49
C HIS A 285 18.95 -0.61 6.07
N SER A 286 18.22 -1.73 5.95
CA SER A 286 18.02 -2.39 4.65
C SER A 286 16.77 -3.26 4.68
N LEU A 287 15.89 -3.06 3.71
CA LEU A 287 14.77 -3.94 3.42
C LEU A 287 14.82 -4.28 1.93
N CYS A 288 15.05 -5.56 1.62
CA CYS A 288 15.08 -6.11 0.27
C CYS A 288 14.38 -7.47 0.29
N GLY A 289 13.33 -7.65 -0.49
CA GLY A 289 12.52 -8.86 -0.43
C GLY A 289 12.96 -9.93 -1.41
N ASP A 290 12.76 -11.19 -1.04
CA ASP A 290 12.85 -12.35 -1.92
C ASP A 290 11.42 -12.83 -2.26
N SER A 291 10.95 -12.52 -3.46
CA SER A 291 9.62 -12.92 -3.96
C SER A 291 9.62 -14.26 -4.72
N SER A 292 10.65 -15.09 -4.57
CA SER A 292 10.79 -16.37 -5.27
C SER A 292 9.61 -17.31 -5.05
N LYS A 293 9.00 -17.30 -3.86
CA LYS A 293 7.78 -18.06 -3.59
C LYS A 293 6.59 -17.56 -4.41
N ALA A 294 6.39 -16.25 -4.45
CA ALA A 294 5.33 -15.64 -5.26
C ALA A 294 5.53 -15.95 -6.75
N GLU A 295 6.75 -15.88 -7.26
CA GLU A 295 7.07 -16.28 -8.62
C GLU A 295 6.72 -17.75 -8.88
N LYS A 296 7.16 -18.66 -8.03
CA LYS A 296 6.98 -20.11 -8.21
C LYS A 296 5.54 -20.55 -8.06
N VAL A 297 4.78 -20.00 -7.10
CA VAL A 297 3.44 -20.48 -6.75
C VAL A 297 2.36 -19.69 -7.48
N LEU A 298 2.50 -18.37 -7.55
CA LEU A 298 1.51 -17.50 -8.18
C LEU A 298 1.82 -17.24 -9.66
N GLY A 299 3.06 -17.44 -10.10
CA GLY A 299 3.53 -16.99 -11.40
C GLY A 299 3.72 -15.46 -11.47
N TRP A 300 3.77 -14.79 -10.32
CA TRP A 300 3.86 -13.35 -10.25
C TRP A 300 5.31 -12.85 -10.34
N LYS A 301 5.51 -11.80 -11.13
CA LYS A 301 6.76 -11.03 -11.21
C LYS A 301 6.45 -9.55 -11.37
N PRO A 302 7.29 -8.64 -10.81
CA PRO A 302 7.15 -7.22 -11.08
C PRO A 302 7.38 -6.96 -12.59
N LYS A 303 6.51 -6.15 -13.19
CA LYS A 303 6.54 -5.80 -14.62
C LYS A 303 7.17 -4.42 -14.84
N THR A 304 7.00 -3.53 -13.86
CA THR A 304 7.43 -2.14 -13.92
C THR A 304 8.76 -1.97 -13.19
N ASN A 305 9.80 -1.52 -13.88
CA ASN A 305 11.07 -1.24 -13.24
C ASN A 305 11.07 0.14 -12.56
N PHE A 306 12.05 0.37 -11.67
CA PHE A 306 12.10 1.59 -10.86
C PHE A 306 12.17 2.87 -11.68
N LYS A 307 12.90 2.87 -12.81
CA LYS A 307 13.01 4.03 -13.68
C LYS A 307 11.65 4.40 -14.29
N MET A 308 10.96 3.42 -14.86
CA MET A 308 9.61 3.62 -15.43
C MET A 308 8.63 4.14 -14.38
N LEU A 309 8.67 3.59 -13.17
CA LEU A 309 7.83 4.01 -12.06
C LEU A 309 8.03 5.50 -11.72
N ILE A 310 9.28 5.92 -11.56
CA ILE A 310 9.59 7.31 -11.18
C ILE A 310 9.23 8.28 -12.31
N GLU A 311 9.52 7.93 -13.56
CA GLU A 311 9.15 8.74 -14.71
C GLU A 311 7.63 8.93 -14.80
N GLU A 312 6.83 7.85 -14.63
CA GLU A 312 5.37 7.92 -14.59
C GLU A 312 4.86 8.81 -13.46
N MET A 313 5.43 8.70 -12.26
CA MET A 313 5.03 9.52 -11.12
C MET A 313 5.31 11.00 -11.36
N VAL A 314 6.48 11.35 -11.93
CA VAL A 314 6.84 12.75 -12.27
C VAL A 314 5.90 13.31 -13.33
N ASP A 315 5.61 12.55 -14.39
CA ASP A 315 4.70 12.98 -15.45
C ASP A 315 3.28 13.21 -14.92
N ALA A 316 2.80 12.32 -14.05
CA ALA A 316 1.50 12.49 -13.42
C ALA A 316 1.43 13.76 -12.56
N ASP A 317 2.48 14.07 -11.79
CA ASP A 317 2.54 15.28 -10.98
C ASP A 317 2.64 16.55 -11.84
N LEU A 318 3.42 16.54 -12.91
CA LEU A 318 3.46 17.62 -13.88
C LEU A 318 2.09 17.90 -14.49
N ASN A 319 1.37 16.84 -14.87
CA ASN A 319 0.04 16.97 -15.47
C ASN A 319 -0.98 17.53 -14.47
N ARG A 320 -0.95 17.09 -13.21
CA ARG A 320 -1.83 17.61 -12.14
C ARG A 320 -1.58 19.11 -11.90
N LEU A 321 -0.33 19.53 -11.82
CA LEU A 321 0.02 20.93 -11.59
C LEU A 321 -0.34 21.83 -12.78
N LYS A 322 -0.08 21.37 -14.01
CA LYS A 322 -0.49 22.10 -15.22
C LYS A 322 -2.01 22.24 -15.34
N ALA A 323 -2.78 21.22 -14.92
CA ALA A 323 -4.23 21.27 -14.94
C ALA A 323 -4.81 22.25 -13.91
N LYS A 324 -4.17 22.39 -12.73
CA LYS A 324 -4.54 23.40 -11.72
C LYS A 324 -4.26 24.80 -12.21
N ASN A 325 -3.07 25.08 -12.75
CA ASN A 325 -2.70 26.42 -13.24
C ASN A 325 -3.52 26.90 -14.46
N LYS A 326 -4.30 26.03 -15.10
CA LYS A 326 -5.23 26.43 -16.20
C LYS A 326 -6.62 26.81 -15.68
N LYS A 327 -6.93 26.49 -14.42
CA LYS A 327 -8.23 26.79 -13.80
C LYS A 327 -8.21 28.07 -12.97
N ASP A 328 -7.02 28.52 -12.59
CA ASP A 328 -6.74 29.81 -11.94
C ASP A 328 -6.40 30.87 -13.01
#